data_412b6f556489911ea7bfbbfdba3fb072
#
_entry.id   412b6f556489911ea7bfbbfdba3fb072
#
_cell.length_a   1.000
_cell.length_b   1.000
_cell.length_c   1.000
_cell.angle_alpha   90.00
_cell.angle_beta   90.00
_cell.angle_gamma   90.00
#
_symmetry.space_group_name_H-M   'P 1'
#
loop_
_entity.id
_entity.type
_entity.pdbx_description
1 polymer ?
#
loop_
_entity_poly.entity_id
_entity_poly.type
_entity_poly.pdbx_seq_one_letter_code
_entity_poly.pdbx_strand_id
1 'polypeptide(L)'
;MVSDLDTYLFDLRGYIIIKGALSQAEVGELNAALDDIPRLQPGQWHGRVHAHSYGTNDGLNLQQIYEGGESFEKLIDHPSWIDHIKFFVGGEGTFDYHHGPLFIDECFAHFRQPGEAIGLHSGGHPPIHRNQFRYHGGRFMCGQVNVLMALTDIGDGDGGTMVIPGSHKSNFAHPHLEQHRMKPGGSSVDGTEGAIHVHLDAG
;
A
#
# COMPACT_ATOMS: atom_id res chain seq x y z
N MET A 1 15.39 7.70 10.23
CA MET A 1 15.51 6.89 11.49
C MET A 1 14.11 6.72 12.07
N VAL A 2 13.70 5.51 12.40
CA VAL A 2 12.38 5.21 12.98
C VAL A 2 12.31 5.73 14.41
N SER A 3 11.28 6.52 14.73
CA SER A 3 11.09 7.05 16.08
C SER A 3 10.38 6.05 17.01
N ASP A 4 10.50 6.26 18.33
CA ASP A 4 9.74 5.47 19.30
C ASP A 4 8.23 5.64 19.12
N LEU A 5 7.79 6.83 18.69
CA LEU A 5 6.38 7.07 18.40
C LEU A 5 5.90 6.32 17.15
N ASP A 6 6.70 6.28 16.07
CA ASP A 6 6.37 5.48 14.88
C ASP A 6 6.24 4.00 15.24
N THR A 7 7.18 3.51 16.05
CA THR A 7 7.19 2.14 16.55
C THR A 7 5.91 1.82 17.34
N TYR A 8 5.56 2.69 18.29
CA TYR A 8 4.36 2.54 19.10
C TYR A 8 3.07 2.60 18.27
N LEU A 9 2.98 3.57 17.35
CA LEU A 9 1.79 3.74 16.51
C LEU A 9 1.63 2.62 15.50
N PHE A 10 2.72 2.13 14.92
CA PHE A 10 2.68 0.99 14.01
C PHE A 10 2.21 -0.28 14.73
N ASP A 11 2.76 -0.56 15.92
CA ASP A 11 2.28 -1.70 16.72
C ASP A 11 0.80 -1.56 17.07
N LEU A 12 0.38 -0.38 17.54
CA LEU A 12 -1.00 -0.15 17.99
C LEU A 12 -2.02 -0.21 16.85
N ARG A 13 -1.73 0.45 15.73
CA ARG A 13 -2.67 0.73 14.65
C ARG A 13 -2.48 -0.15 13.43
N GLY A 14 -1.25 -0.63 13.18
CA GLY A 14 -0.87 -1.35 11.96
C GLY A 14 -0.47 -0.44 10.81
N TYR A 15 -0.43 0.87 11.02
CA TYR A 15 0.02 1.86 10.05
C TYR A 15 0.56 3.13 10.72
N ILE A 16 1.36 3.86 9.97
CA ILE A 16 1.80 5.22 10.27
C ILE A 16 1.60 6.11 9.05
N ILE A 17 1.58 7.41 9.25
CA ILE A 17 1.55 8.40 8.17
C ILE A 17 2.83 9.23 8.26
N ILE A 18 3.61 9.24 7.20
CA ILE A 18 4.82 10.05 7.06
C ILE A 18 4.47 11.25 6.19
N LYS A 19 4.30 12.41 6.80
CA LYS A 19 3.94 13.65 6.10
C LYS A 19 5.15 14.25 5.40
N GLY A 20 4.96 14.76 4.18
CA GLY A 20 6.02 15.37 3.40
C GLY A 20 7.14 14.37 3.09
N ALA A 21 6.78 13.11 2.88
CA ALA A 21 7.70 12.05 2.50
C ALA A 21 8.33 12.29 1.12
N LEU A 22 7.54 12.89 0.23
CA LEU A 22 7.98 13.39 -1.07
C LEU A 22 7.90 14.92 -1.07
N SER A 23 8.86 15.56 -1.71
CA SER A 23 8.77 16.99 -2.02
C SER A 23 7.73 17.25 -3.12
N GLN A 24 7.23 18.48 -3.21
CA GLN A 24 6.31 18.86 -4.28
C GLN A 24 6.94 18.74 -5.68
N ALA A 25 8.26 18.86 -5.79
CA ALA A 25 8.98 18.62 -7.03
C ALA A 25 8.91 17.14 -7.45
N GLU A 26 9.17 16.22 -6.51
CA GLU A 26 9.06 14.77 -6.75
C GLU A 26 7.63 14.37 -7.10
N VAL A 27 6.63 14.91 -6.39
CA VAL A 27 5.22 14.68 -6.73
C VAL A 27 4.91 15.15 -8.15
N GLY A 28 5.42 16.34 -8.54
CA GLY A 28 5.26 16.87 -9.90
C GLY A 28 5.91 15.99 -10.96
N GLU A 29 7.14 15.51 -10.72
CA GLU A 29 7.85 14.60 -11.62
C GLU A 29 7.11 13.25 -11.79
N LEU A 30 6.59 12.69 -10.69
CA LEU A 30 5.84 11.44 -10.71
C LEU A 30 4.52 11.58 -11.48
N ASN A 31 3.78 12.66 -11.24
CA ASN A 31 2.56 12.92 -11.97
C ASN A 31 2.82 13.14 -13.47
N ALA A 32 3.85 13.90 -13.84
CA ALA A 32 4.23 14.07 -15.24
C ALA A 32 4.59 12.74 -15.90
N ALA A 33 5.36 11.89 -15.21
CA ALA A 33 5.71 10.56 -15.72
C ALA A 33 4.49 9.63 -15.85
N LEU A 34 3.49 9.75 -14.98
CA LEU A 34 2.21 9.04 -15.13
C LEU A 34 1.41 9.53 -16.33
N ASP A 35 1.39 10.84 -16.57
CA ASP A 35 0.67 11.46 -17.70
C ASP A 35 1.29 11.08 -19.06
N ASP A 36 2.59 10.78 -19.09
CA ASP A 36 3.29 10.29 -20.28
C ASP A 36 2.95 8.83 -20.63
N ILE A 37 2.41 8.06 -19.69
CA ILE A 37 1.94 6.70 -19.96
C ILE A 37 0.58 6.79 -20.69
N PRO A 38 0.44 6.23 -21.90
CA PRO A 38 -0.83 6.29 -22.62
C PRO A 38 -1.93 5.56 -21.83
N ARG A 39 -3.19 5.97 -22.06
CA ARG A 39 -4.33 5.32 -21.41
C ARG A 39 -4.45 3.87 -21.88
N LEU A 40 -4.05 2.95 -21.00
CA LEU A 40 -4.05 1.51 -21.26
C LEU A 40 -5.38 0.87 -20.84
N GLN A 41 -5.73 -0.22 -21.52
CA GLN A 41 -6.79 -1.12 -21.09
C GLN A 41 -6.16 -2.33 -20.33
N PRO A 42 -6.90 -2.99 -19.44
CA PRO A 42 -6.43 -4.20 -18.78
C PRO A 42 -5.84 -5.21 -19.79
N GLY A 43 -4.67 -5.73 -19.48
CA GLY A 43 -3.92 -6.64 -20.34
C GLY A 43 -2.97 -5.99 -21.34
N GLN A 44 -3.00 -4.66 -21.50
CA GLN A 44 -2.08 -3.95 -22.39
C GLN A 44 -0.76 -3.59 -21.67
N TRP A 45 0.26 -3.37 -22.47
CA TRP A 45 1.60 -2.99 -22.03
C TRP A 45 2.05 -1.69 -22.65
N HIS A 46 2.77 -0.89 -21.87
CA HIS A 46 3.58 0.22 -22.33
C HIS A 46 5.02 0.02 -21.82
N GLY A 47 5.94 -0.30 -22.73
CA GLY A 47 7.26 -0.76 -22.32
C GLY A 47 7.16 -2.00 -21.43
N ARG A 48 7.55 -1.88 -20.17
CA ARG A 48 7.47 -2.95 -19.15
C ARG A 48 6.37 -2.71 -18.11
N VAL A 49 5.63 -1.62 -18.22
CA VAL A 49 4.48 -1.34 -17.38
C VAL A 49 3.26 -2.09 -17.92
N HIS A 50 2.57 -2.81 -17.05
CA HIS A 50 1.43 -3.67 -17.40
C HIS A 50 0.15 -3.15 -16.77
N ALA A 51 -0.87 -2.89 -17.60
CA ALA A 51 -2.20 -2.53 -17.13
C ALA A 51 -2.97 -3.76 -16.64
N HIS A 52 -3.40 -3.76 -15.39
CA HIS A 52 -4.09 -4.86 -14.75
C HIS A 52 -5.34 -4.40 -14.00
N SER A 53 -6.35 -5.26 -13.90
CA SER A 53 -7.52 -5.11 -13.04
C SER A 53 -7.73 -6.42 -12.29
N TYR A 54 -7.93 -6.36 -10.99
CA TYR A 54 -8.19 -7.54 -10.14
C TYR A 54 -9.65 -7.99 -10.20
N GLY A 55 -10.52 -7.12 -10.69
CA GLY A 55 -11.95 -7.39 -10.78
C GLY A 55 -12.61 -6.57 -11.87
N THR A 56 -13.89 -6.31 -11.73
CA THR A 56 -14.67 -5.55 -12.70
C THR A 56 -14.93 -4.10 -12.28
N ASN A 57 -14.62 -3.74 -11.04
CA ASN A 57 -14.94 -2.42 -10.48
C ASN A 57 -13.88 -1.92 -9.49
N ASP A 58 -12.65 -2.39 -9.63
CA ASP A 58 -11.53 -2.06 -8.75
C ASP A 58 -10.58 -1.01 -9.34
N GLY A 59 -10.90 -0.48 -10.52
CA GLY A 59 -10.07 0.49 -11.24
C GLY A 59 -8.95 -0.15 -12.03
N LEU A 60 -7.99 0.67 -12.43
CA LEU A 60 -6.84 0.27 -13.21
C LEU A 60 -5.56 0.33 -12.37
N ASN A 61 -4.78 -0.73 -12.43
CA ASN A 61 -3.46 -0.80 -11.81
C ASN A 61 -2.40 -0.83 -12.92
N LEU A 62 -1.45 0.09 -12.89
CA LEU A 62 -0.25 0.04 -13.72
C LEU A 62 0.83 -0.70 -12.93
N GLN A 63 0.92 -2.00 -13.15
CA GLN A 63 1.87 -2.89 -12.49
C GLN A 63 3.30 -2.65 -12.97
N GLN A 64 4.28 -2.93 -12.10
CA GLN A 64 5.70 -2.73 -12.37
C GLN A 64 6.01 -1.25 -12.67
N ILE A 65 5.35 -0.33 -11.98
CA ILE A 65 5.45 1.10 -12.27
C ILE A 65 6.89 1.63 -12.10
N TYR A 66 7.74 0.98 -11.31
CA TYR A 66 9.17 1.31 -11.21
C TYR A 66 9.91 1.20 -12.56
N GLU A 67 9.38 0.47 -13.53
CA GLU A 67 9.86 0.41 -14.92
C GLU A 67 9.32 1.56 -15.79
N GLY A 68 8.45 2.39 -15.24
CA GLY A 68 7.85 3.54 -15.93
C GLY A 68 8.74 4.77 -16.02
N GLY A 69 9.95 4.71 -15.44
CA GLY A 69 10.94 5.79 -15.53
C GLY A 69 11.67 6.05 -14.23
N GLU A 70 12.72 6.88 -14.33
CA GLU A 70 13.64 7.18 -13.23
C GLU A 70 12.93 7.74 -11.98
N SER A 71 11.87 8.54 -12.16
CA SER A 71 11.11 9.11 -11.05
C SER A 71 10.46 8.03 -10.19
N PHE A 72 9.99 6.92 -10.80
CA PHE A 72 9.44 5.79 -10.06
C PHE A 72 10.52 4.87 -9.50
N GLU A 73 11.62 4.68 -10.22
CA GLU A 73 12.74 3.87 -9.76
C GLU A 73 13.34 4.41 -8.45
N LYS A 74 13.41 5.74 -8.29
CA LYS A 74 13.85 6.41 -7.07
C LYS A 74 12.99 6.10 -5.84
N LEU A 75 11.75 5.63 -6.03
CA LEU A 75 10.86 5.27 -4.93
C LEU A 75 11.20 3.91 -4.30
N ILE A 76 11.95 3.05 -4.97
CA ILE A 76 12.22 1.68 -4.50
C ILE A 76 12.87 1.68 -3.12
N ASP A 77 13.83 2.58 -2.89
CA ASP A 77 14.56 2.69 -1.62
C ASP A 77 14.59 4.12 -1.07
N HIS A 78 13.53 4.87 -1.30
CA HIS A 78 13.46 6.28 -0.94
C HIS A 78 13.75 6.51 0.55
N PRO A 79 14.58 7.50 0.91
CA PRO A 79 15.08 7.72 2.28
C PRO A 79 13.98 8.01 3.31
N SER A 80 12.81 8.49 2.89
CA SER A 80 11.71 8.80 3.79
C SER A 80 11.07 7.57 4.41
N TRP A 81 11.14 6.41 3.79
CA TRP A 81 10.49 5.19 4.31
C TRP A 81 11.34 3.94 4.35
N ILE A 82 12.48 3.87 3.66
CA ILE A 82 13.24 2.62 3.59
C ILE A 82 13.70 2.11 4.96
N ASP A 83 14.04 3.02 5.87
CA ASP A 83 14.41 2.65 7.24
C ASP A 83 13.22 2.05 8.00
N HIS A 84 12.01 2.58 7.79
CA HIS A 84 10.79 2.05 8.40
C HIS A 84 10.50 0.65 7.89
N ILE A 85 10.60 0.44 6.57
CA ILE A 85 10.37 -0.89 5.98
C ILE A 85 11.36 -1.90 6.53
N LYS A 86 12.66 -1.60 6.53
CA LYS A 86 13.69 -2.47 7.10
C LYS A 86 13.41 -2.80 8.56
N PHE A 87 13.00 -1.81 9.34
CA PHE A 87 12.72 -1.99 10.76
C PHE A 87 11.49 -2.88 11.01
N PHE A 88 10.39 -2.67 10.27
CA PHE A 88 9.15 -3.41 10.47
C PHE A 88 9.17 -4.81 9.83
N VAL A 89 9.92 -5.03 8.77
CA VAL A 89 10.13 -6.37 8.20
C VAL A 89 11.06 -7.21 9.09
N GLY A 90 11.94 -6.58 9.88
CA GLY A 90 12.67 -7.27 10.91
C GLY A 90 14.19 -7.16 10.84
N GLY A 91 14.70 -6.40 9.91
CA GLY A 91 16.11 -6.05 9.88
C GLY A 91 17.07 -7.23 9.71
N GLU A 92 18.28 -7.07 10.23
CA GLU A 92 19.36 -8.04 10.12
C GLU A 92 18.99 -9.41 10.71
N GLY A 93 19.31 -10.47 9.98
CA GLY A 93 19.02 -11.86 10.36
C GLY A 93 17.65 -12.36 9.91
N THR A 94 16.83 -11.53 9.24
CA THR A 94 15.55 -11.94 8.64
C THR A 94 15.67 -12.15 7.13
N PHE A 95 16.83 -11.89 6.56
CA PHE A 95 17.11 -11.94 5.14
C PHE A 95 17.69 -13.28 4.70
N ASP A 96 17.41 -13.68 3.50
CA ASP A 96 18.14 -14.76 2.88
C ASP A 96 19.27 -14.24 1.97
N TYR A 97 20.21 -15.14 1.64
CA TYR A 97 21.36 -14.80 0.82
C TYR A 97 21.02 -14.36 -0.60
N HIS A 98 19.93 -14.87 -1.16
CA HIS A 98 19.56 -14.64 -2.56
C HIS A 98 18.76 -13.36 -2.76
N HIS A 99 17.93 -12.97 -1.79
CA HIS A 99 17.01 -11.84 -1.92
C HIS A 99 17.46 -10.58 -1.15
N GLY A 100 18.51 -10.72 -0.33
CA GLY A 100 18.96 -9.60 0.51
C GLY A 100 17.91 -9.22 1.57
N PRO A 101 17.94 -7.95 2.02
CA PRO A 101 17.09 -7.50 3.12
C PRO A 101 15.61 -7.33 2.74
N LEU A 102 15.33 -7.00 1.50
CA LEU A 102 13.99 -6.68 1.01
C LEU A 102 13.87 -7.09 -0.46
N PHE A 103 12.65 -7.39 -0.86
CA PHE A 103 12.29 -7.49 -2.27
C PHE A 103 10.90 -6.86 -2.48
N ILE A 104 10.64 -6.41 -3.70
CA ILE A 104 9.33 -5.88 -4.08
C ILE A 104 8.43 -7.05 -4.44
N ASP A 105 7.34 -7.20 -3.70
CA ASP A 105 6.29 -8.19 -4.01
C ASP A 105 5.37 -7.66 -5.11
N GLU A 106 4.88 -6.42 -4.95
CA GLU A 106 4.10 -5.70 -5.96
C GLU A 106 4.46 -4.21 -5.93
N CYS A 107 4.46 -3.57 -7.10
CA CYS A 107 4.60 -2.13 -7.22
C CYS A 107 3.73 -1.64 -8.36
N PHE A 108 2.75 -0.79 -8.06
CA PHE A 108 1.82 -0.29 -9.07
C PHE A 108 1.33 1.11 -8.75
N ALA A 109 0.98 1.87 -9.80
CA ALA A 109 0.14 3.06 -9.68
C ALA A 109 -1.33 2.66 -9.86
N HIS A 110 -2.19 3.24 -9.04
CA HIS A 110 -3.60 2.87 -8.98
C HIS A 110 -4.49 4.04 -9.39
N PHE A 111 -5.35 3.83 -10.38
CA PHE A 111 -6.33 4.79 -10.87
C PHE A 111 -7.73 4.29 -10.63
N ARG A 112 -8.58 5.12 -10.02
CA ARG A 112 -9.98 4.82 -9.78
C ARG A 112 -10.87 5.94 -10.30
N GLN A 113 -12.01 5.54 -10.83
CA GLN A 113 -13.09 6.43 -11.15
C GLN A 113 -14.13 6.45 -10.02
N PRO A 114 -15.00 7.46 -9.94
CA PRO A 114 -16.12 7.44 -9.00
C PRO A 114 -16.91 6.13 -9.08
N GLY A 115 -17.13 5.48 -7.92
CA GLY A 115 -17.83 4.22 -7.82
C GLY A 115 -16.95 2.97 -7.95
N GLU A 116 -15.68 3.09 -8.30
CA GLU A 116 -14.72 1.98 -8.25
C GLU A 116 -14.13 1.84 -6.85
N ALA A 117 -13.99 0.61 -6.37
CA ALA A 117 -13.45 0.35 -5.05
C ALA A 117 -12.76 -1.01 -4.96
N ILE A 118 -11.73 -1.10 -4.13
CA ILE A 118 -11.19 -2.36 -3.64
C ILE A 118 -11.83 -2.66 -2.29
N GLY A 119 -12.42 -3.83 -2.16
CA GLY A 119 -13.06 -4.26 -0.94
C GLY A 119 -12.08 -4.58 0.19
N LEU A 120 -12.63 -4.83 1.35
CA LEU A 120 -11.88 -5.20 2.54
C LEU A 120 -11.02 -6.44 2.27
N HIS A 121 -9.74 -6.35 2.52
CA HIS A 121 -8.77 -7.42 2.33
C HIS A 121 -7.60 -7.26 3.29
N SER A 122 -6.74 -8.27 3.37
CA SER A 122 -5.60 -8.31 4.28
C SER A 122 -6.00 -8.29 5.76
N GLY A 123 -5.09 -7.95 6.67
CA GLY A 123 -5.30 -8.01 8.10
C GLY A 123 -4.80 -9.32 8.71
N GLY A 124 -5.05 -9.50 10.01
CA GLY A 124 -4.55 -10.66 10.74
C GLY A 124 -5.24 -11.98 10.43
N HIS A 125 -6.39 -11.94 9.77
CA HIS A 125 -7.20 -13.13 9.50
C HIS A 125 -7.74 -13.14 8.04
N PRO A 126 -7.68 -14.27 7.33
CA PRO A 126 -6.96 -15.50 7.67
C PRO A 126 -5.44 -15.28 7.66
N PRO A 127 -4.68 -15.96 8.49
CA PRO A 127 -3.25 -15.77 8.57
C PRO A 127 -2.60 -16.29 7.28
N ILE A 128 -2.12 -15.38 6.47
CA ILE A 128 -1.29 -15.67 5.31
C ILE A 128 0.14 -15.37 5.71
N HIS A 129 1.03 -16.33 5.66
CA HIS A 129 2.41 -16.18 6.13
C HIS A 129 3.13 -14.98 5.51
N ARG A 130 2.85 -14.71 4.25
CA ARG A 130 3.46 -13.64 3.47
C ARG A 130 3.18 -12.24 4.06
N ASN A 131 1.96 -11.97 4.48
CA ASN A 131 1.54 -10.66 4.97
C ASN A 131 1.18 -10.64 6.46
N GLN A 132 1.67 -11.62 7.21
CA GLN A 132 1.39 -11.72 8.64
C GLN A 132 2.16 -10.68 9.43
N PHE A 133 1.45 -9.93 10.28
CA PHE A 133 2.08 -9.13 11.33
C PHE A 133 2.71 -10.05 12.38
N ARG A 134 3.95 -9.80 12.71
CA ARG A 134 4.68 -10.53 13.77
C ARG A 134 5.56 -9.59 14.57
N TYR A 135 5.48 -9.74 15.88
CA TYR A 135 6.42 -9.12 16.82
C TYR A 135 6.87 -10.20 17.81
N HIS A 136 8.15 -10.50 17.83
CA HIS A 136 8.69 -11.55 18.69
C HIS A 136 10.12 -11.21 19.13
N GLY A 137 10.44 -11.51 20.40
CA GLY A 137 11.78 -11.30 20.93
C GLY A 137 12.28 -9.83 20.88
N GLY A 138 11.36 -8.86 20.99
CA GLY A 138 11.70 -7.44 20.92
C GLY A 138 11.87 -6.88 19.50
N ARG A 139 11.47 -7.63 18.47
CA ARG A 139 11.63 -7.23 17.05
C ARG A 139 10.34 -7.42 16.26
N PHE A 140 10.10 -6.51 15.32
CA PHE A 140 9.13 -6.75 14.26
C PHE A 140 9.70 -7.77 13.27
N MET A 141 8.83 -8.57 12.71
CA MET A 141 9.13 -9.57 11.69
C MET A 141 7.92 -9.70 10.75
N CYS A 142 7.39 -8.54 10.29
CA CYS A 142 6.22 -8.52 9.42
C CYS A 142 6.56 -9.15 8.07
N GLY A 143 5.68 -10.00 7.56
CA GLY A 143 5.92 -10.69 6.30
C GLY A 143 5.84 -9.75 5.10
N GLN A 144 5.02 -8.70 5.19
CA GLN A 144 4.85 -7.68 4.15
C GLN A 144 4.50 -6.34 4.79
N VAL A 145 5.04 -5.26 4.24
CA VAL A 145 4.67 -3.88 4.59
C VAL A 145 4.44 -3.12 3.29
N ASN A 146 3.33 -2.42 3.20
CA ASN A 146 2.99 -1.61 2.03
C ASN A 146 3.37 -0.16 2.27
N VAL A 147 3.89 0.50 1.23
CA VAL A 147 4.04 1.95 1.17
C VAL A 147 3.03 2.48 0.18
N LEU A 148 2.10 3.31 0.64
CA LEU A 148 1.10 3.98 -0.18
C LEU A 148 1.47 5.46 -0.26
N MET A 149 1.65 5.98 -1.47
CA MET A 149 2.01 7.37 -1.72
C MET A 149 0.83 8.10 -2.35
N ALA A 150 0.43 9.22 -1.77
CA ALA A 150 -0.57 10.09 -2.35
C ALA A 150 0.13 11.05 -3.34
N LEU A 151 -0.20 10.96 -4.61
CA LEU A 151 0.31 11.87 -5.65
C LEU A 151 -0.65 13.05 -5.91
N THR A 152 -1.82 13.02 -5.27
CA THR A 152 -2.81 14.10 -5.18
C THR A 152 -3.32 14.17 -3.75
N ASP A 153 -3.88 15.29 -3.36
CA ASP A 153 -4.56 15.39 -2.07
C ASP A 153 -5.75 14.43 -2.02
N ILE A 154 -5.92 13.78 -0.88
CA ILE A 154 -7.01 12.82 -0.62
C ILE A 154 -7.74 13.27 0.65
N GLY A 155 -8.92 13.82 0.49
CA GLY A 155 -9.79 14.30 1.55
C GLY A 155 -11.14 13.61 1.60
N ASP A 156 -12.11 14.27 2.23
CA ASP A 156 -13.47 13.77 2.33
C ASP A 156 -14.13 13.66 0.94
N GLY A 157 -14.64 12.48 0.64
CA GLY A 157 -15.36 12.21 -0.62
C GLY A 157 -14.47 11.81 -1.80
N ASP A 158 -13.14 11.85 -1.65
CA ASP A 158 -12.21 11.49 -2.74
C ASP A 158 -12.00 9.97 -2.89
N GLY A 159 -12.58 9.15 -1.99
CA GLY A 159 -12.53 7.70 -2.09
C GLY A 159 -11.15 7.10 -1.80
N GLY A 160 -10.40 7.71 -0.91
CA GLY A 160 -9.06 7.27 -0.52
C GLY A 160 -9.04 5.95 0.26
N THR A 161 -7.87 5.60 0.75
CA THR A 161 -7.66 4.38 1.53
C THR A 161 -8.42 4.42 2.85
N MET A 162 -9.10 3.34 3.16
CA MET A 162 -9.71 3.10 4.47
C MET A 162 -8.96 2.01 5.22
N VAL A 163 -8.86 2.15 6.52
CA VAL A 163 -8.23 1.17 7.41
C VAL A 163 -9.10 0.89 8.63
N ILE A 164 -8.98 -0.32 9.16
CA ILE A 164 -9.50 -0.67 10.48
C ILE A 164 -8.31 -0.74 11.43
N PRO A 165 -8.06 0.32 12.26
CA PRO A 165 -6.89 0.36 13.11
C PRO A 165 -6.83 -0.85 14.05
N GLY A 166 -5.66 -1.48 14.15
CA GLY A 166 -5.46 -2.68 14.98
C GLY A 166 -5.82 -4.00 14.31
N SER A 167 -6.46 -3.97 13.12
CA SER A 167 -6.90 -5.20 12.44
C SER A 167 -5.74 -6.07 11.94
N HIS A 168 -4.54 -5.52 11.74
CA HIS A 168 -3.33 -6.24 11.33
C HIS A 168 -2.94 -7.38 12.28
N LYS A 169 -3.36 -7.31 13.55
CA LYS A 169 -3.09 -8.31 14.58
C LYS A 169 -4.38 -8.94 15.16
N SER A 170 -5.51 -8.75 14.50
CA SER A 170 -6.76 -9.40 14.90
C SER A 170 -6.68 -10.90 14.68
N ASN A 171 -7.09 -11.67 15.68
CA ASN A 171 -7.21 -13.13 15.57
C ASN A 171 -8.54 -13.57 14.94
N PHE A 172 -9.42 -12.63 14.65
CA PHE A 172 -10.76 -12.88 14.11
C PHE A 172 -10.98 -12.09 12.84
N ALA A 173 -11.68 -12.69 11.90
CA ALA A 173 -12.20 -11.97 10.74
C ALA A 173 -13.22 -10.91 11.19
N HIS A 174 -13.26 -9.79 10.45
CA HIS A 174 -14.32 -8.82 10.66
C HIS A 174 -15.69 -9.47 10.43
N PRO A 175 -16.70 -9.28 11.31
CA PRO A 175 -18.02 -9.94 11.17
C PRO A 175 -18.68 -9.70 9.79
N HIS A 176 -18.45 -8.54 9.21
CA HIS A 176 -19.01 -8.17 7.90
C HIS A 176 -18.02 -8.36 6.74
N LEU A 177 -16.95 -9.17 6.93
CA LEU A 177 -15.94 -9.39 5.88
C LEU A 177 -16.57 -9.87 4.56
N GLU A 178 -17.50 -10.81 4.61
CA GLU A 178 -18.14 -11.36 3.42
C GLU A 178 -18.99 -10.34 2.64
N GLN A 179 -19.47 -9.29 3.30
CA GLN A 179 -20.21 -8.21 2.65
C GLN A 179 -19.29 -7.21 1.95
N HIS A 180 -18.12 -6.93 2.54
CA HIS A 180 -17.21 -5.87 2.15
C HIS A 180 -15.91 -6.36 1.53
N ARG A 181 -15.69 -7.67 1.45
CA ARG A 181 -14.45 -8.20 0.86
C ARG A 181 -14.35 -7.93 -0.64
N MET A 182 -13.12 -7.92 -1.11
CA MET A 182 -12.86 -7.86 -2.55
C MET A 182 -13.47 -9.09 -3.25
N LYS A 183 -14.25 -8.84 -4.30
CA LYS A 183 -14.92 -9.87 -5.10
C LYS A 183 -15.19 -9.37 -6.51
N PRO A 184 -15.37 -10.27 -7.49
CA PRO A 184 -15.82 -9.89 -8.83
C PRO A 184 -17.13 -9.09 -8.75
N GLY A 185 -17.21 -8.00 -9.50
CA GLY A 185 -18.36 -7.08 -9.46
C GLY A 185 -18.22 -5.92 -8.49
N GLY A 186 -17.08 -5.84 -7.82
CA GLY A 186 -16.75 -4.74 -6.90
C GLY A 186 -17.32 -4.90 -5.51
N SER A 187 -16.75 -4.19 -4.59
CA SER A 187 -17.24 -4.00 -3.23
C SER A 187 -16.70 -2.70 -2.68
N SER A 188 -17.40 -2.11 -1.74
CA SER A 188 -16.96 -0.91 -1.02
C SER A 188 -16.76 -1.27 0.44
N VAL A 189 -15.84 -0.58 1.09
CA VAL A 189 -15.67 -0.65 2.55
C VAL A 189 -16.47 0.42 3.26
N ASP A 190 -17.21 1.25 2.53
CA ASP A 190 -18.10 2.26 3.11
C ASP A 190 -19.11 1.63 4.04
N GLY A 191 -19.26 2.20 5.23
CA GLY A 191 -20.14 1.67 6.26
C GLY A 191 -19.61 0.45 7.02
N THR A 192 -18.39 0.00 6.74
CA THR A 192 -17.74 -1.04 7.56
C THR A 192 -17.45 -0.49 8.95
N GLU A 193 -18.01 -1.11 9.98
CA GLU A 193 -17.82 -0.67 11.36
C GLU A 193 -16.34 -0.73 11.76
N GLY A 194 -15.85 0.33 12.38
CA GLY A 194 -14.45 0.47 12.79
C GLY A 194 -13.50 0.93 11.68
N ALA A 195 -13.94 1.01 10.44
CA ALA A 195 -13.13 1.57 9.37
C ALA A 195 -13.10 3.10 9.42
N ILE A 196 -11.93 3.67 9.16
CA ILE A 196 -11.71 5.12 9.08
C ILE A 196 -11.04 5.47 7.76
N HIS A 197 -11.35 6.65 7.24
CA HIS A 197 -10.64 7.21 6.10
C HIS A 197 -9.24 7.70 6.50
N VAL A 198 -8.27 7.47 5.63
CA VAL A 198 -6.92 8.03 5.76
C VAL A 198 -6.82 9.21 4.80
N HIS A 199 -6.87 10.42 5.35
CA HIS A 199 -6.70 11.64 4.56
C HIS A 199 -5.23 11.98 4.45
N LEU A 200 -4.79 12.36 3.25
CA LEU A 200 -3.39 12.61 2.92
C LEU A 200 -3.29 13.86 2.05
N ASP A 201 -2.28 14.68 2.31
CA ASP A 201 -1.81 15.68 1.37
C ASP A 201 -0.89 14.98 0.35
N ALA A 202 -0.76 15.53 -0.86
CA ALA A 202 0.15 15.02 -1.87
C ALA A 202 1.62 15.09 -1.38
N GLY A 203 2.31 13.94 -1.44
CA GLY A 203 3.67 13.77 -0.89
C GLY A 203 3.68 13.35 0.56
#